data_c2e33487491091d3326b80a2ebe3f7c3
#
_entry.id   c2e33487491091d3326b80a2ebe3f7c3
#
_cell.length_a   1.000
_cell.length_b   1.000
_cell.length_c   1.000
_cell.angle_alpha   90.00
_cell.angle_beta   90.00
_cell.angle_gamma   90.00
#
_symmetry.space_group_name_H-M   'P 1'
#
loop_
_entity.id
_entity.type
_entity.pdbx_description
1 polymer ?
#
loop_
_entity_poly.entity_id
_entity_poly.type
_entity_poly.pdbx_seq_one_letter_code
_entity_poly.pdbx_strand_id
1 'polypeptide(L)'
;MALDRNIFSVPNNERSIDSFKARLVSGGARPNLFEVEMDFPSGVGIFDDEIENTTHRMMIKGAQLPASNIAEVIVPFRGRQLKVAGDRRFDPWTITVVNDGDFKLRTAFERWANYIIKVSDGSGTINPTEYFSNWTVNQLGRAATNLAETGKSSGATLPILRRYSMKGCWPSAVSAIDLNYDTQDTIEEFQVTLQVQWWEAYDASNTGSVV
;
A
#
# COMPACT_ATOMS: atom_id res chain seq x y z
N MET A 1 -24.59 -31.27 -36.11
CA MET A 1 -23.82 -31.13 -34.88
C MET A 1 -24.59 -30.19 -33.96
N ALA A 2 -25.33 -30.70 -33.00
CA ALA A 2 -26.17 -29.90 -32.13
C ALA A 2 -25.24 -29.20 -31.11
N LEU A 3 -25.31 -27.88 -31.08
CA LEU A 3 -24.62 -27.09 -30.05
C LEU A 3 -25.23 -27.43 -28.69
N ASP A 4 -24.41 -27.98 -27.82
CA ASP A 4 -24.79 -28.28 -26.43
C ASP A 4 -25.12 -26.94 -25.72
N ARG A 5 -26.41 -26.68 -25.56
CA ARG A 5 -26.95 -25.45 -24.92
C ARG A 5 -26.66 -25.42 -23.42
N ASN A 6 -26.10 -26.46 -22.82
CA ASN A 6 -25.81 -26.54 -21.41
C ASN A 6 -24.50 -25.85 -21.00
N ILE A 7 -23.64 -25.47 -21.96
CA ILE A 7 -22.37 -24.81 -21.68
C ILE A 7 -22.54 -23.38 -21.10
N PHE A 8 -23.72 -22.77 -21.31
CA PHE A 8 -24.01 -21.40 -20.87
C PHE A 8 -25.04 -21.28 -19.74
N SER A 9 -25.49 -22.39 -19.19
CA SER A 9 -26.43 -22.35 -18.06
C SER A 9 -25.68 -22.29 -16.74
N VAL A 10 -25.59 -21.11 -16.16
CA VAL A 10 -25.16 -20.96 -14.75
C VAL A 10 -26.31 -21.45 -13.87
N PRO A 11 -26.07 -22.37 -12.89
CA PRO A 11 -27.11 -22.86 -12.00
C PRO A 11 -27.88 -21.69 -11.34
N ASN A 12 -29.20 -21.80 -11.30
CA ASN A 12 -30.07 -20.70 -10.84
C ASN A 12 -29.80 -20.27 -9.39
N ASN A 13 -29.32 -21.19 -8.53
CA ASN A 13 -28.98 -20.88 -7.14
C ASN A 13 -27.68 -20.09 -6.98
N GLU A 14 -26.83 -19.96 -8.00
CA GLU A 14 -25.67 -19.09 -7.96
C GLU A 14 -25.96 -17.63 -8.33
N ARG A 15 -27.16 -17.35 -8.86
CA ARG A 15 -27.61 -16.01 -9.28
C ARG A 15 -28.57 -15.36 -8.28
N SER A 16 -28.82 -15.99 -7.13
CA SER A 16 -29.73 -15.45 -6.12
C SER A 16 -29.06 -14.37 -5.27
N ILE A 17 -29.85 -13.43 -4.79
CA ILE A 17 -29.39 -12.41 -3.81
C ILE A 17 -28.83 -13.06 -2.54
N ASP A 18 -29.33 -14.25 -2.19
CA ASP A 18 -28.90 -15.00 -1.01
C ASP A 18 -27.49 -15.59 -1.21
N SER A 19 -27.19 -16.08 -2.42
CA SER A 19 -25.83 -16.50 -2.79
C SER A 19 -24.85 -15.34 -2.78
N PHE A 20 -25.27 -14.16 -3.20
CA PHE A 20 -24.46 -12.94 -3.11
C PHE A 20 -24.24 -12.54 -1.65
N LYS A 21 -25.25 -12.54 -0.81
CA LYS A 21 -25.13 -12.28 0.63
C LYS A 21 -24.23 -13.28 1.33
N ALA A 22 -24.33 -14.58 0.99
CA ALA A 22 -23.48 -15.62 1.55
C ALA A 22 -21.99 -15.42 1.21
N ARG A 23 -21.68 -14.83 0.05
CA ARG A 23 -20.30 -14.48 -0.33
C ARG A 23 -19.78 -13.20 0.35
N LEU A 24 -20.67 -12.34 0.81
CA LEU A 24 -20.35 -11.14 1.59
C LEU A 24 -20.35 -11.38 3.09
N VAL A 25 -19.94 -12.56 3.53
CA VAL A 25 -19.72 -12.87 4.96
C VAL A 25 -18.75 -11.82 5.51
N SER A 26 -19.08 -11.18 6.61
CA SER A 26 -18.30 -10.05 7.20
C SER A 26 -18.43 -8.70 6.47
N GLY A 27 -19.30 -8.55 5.46
CA GLY A 27 -19.62 -7.27 4.82
C GLY A 27 -18.61 -6.79 3.78
N GLY A 28 -17.69 -7.66 3.33
CA GLY A 28 -16.65 -7.32 2.35
C GLY A 28 -15.50 -6.47 2.92
N ALA A 29 -14.44 -6.32 2.14
CA ALA A 29 -13.31 -5.45 2.50
C ALA A 29 -13.74 -3.98 2.43
N ARG A 30 -13.33 -3.19 3.42
CA ARG A 30 -13.65 -1.77 3.50
C ARG A 30 -12.41 -0.91 3.27
N PRO A 31 -12.46 0.10 2.40
CA PRO A 31 -11.31 0.92 2.07
C PRO A 31 -10.80 1.78 3.24
N ASN A 32 -11.63 2.02 4.25
CA ASN A 32 -11.26 2.79 5.44
C ASN A 32 -10.60 1.95 6.56
N LEU A 33 -10.48 0.65 6.36
CA LEU A 33 -9.83 -0.25 7.31
C LEU A 33 -8.49 -0.69 6.73
N PHE A 34 -7.47 0.10 6.94
CA PHE A 34 -6.11 -0.19 6.50
C PHE A 34 -5.10 0.33 7.51
N GLU A 35 -3.90 -0.17 7.43
CA GLU A 35 -2.74 0.25 8.20
C GLU A 35 -1.53 0.25 7.28
N VAL A 36 -0.65 1.23 7.45
CA VAL A 36 0.62 1.29 6.72
C VAL A 36 1.76 1.18 7.71
N GLU A 37 2.57 0.15 7.55
CA GLU A 37 3.80 -0.03 8.31
C GLU A 37 4.92 0.70 7.55
N MET A 38 5.43 1.73 8.19
CA MET A 38 6.53 2.55 7.67
C MET A 38 7.85 2.02 8.21
N ASP A 39 8.81 1.89 7.34
CA ASP A 39 10.19 1.62 7.69
C ASP A 39 11.06 2.71 7.07
N PHE A 40 11.95 3.31 7.86
CA PHE A 40 12.87 4.33 7.39
C PHE A 40 14.29 3.78 7.44
N PRO A 41 15.15 4.15 6.47
CA PRO A 41 16.55 3.73 6.52
C PRO A 41 17.23 4.21 7.81
N SER A 42 18.08 3.38 8.39
CA SER A 42 18.80 3.69 9.64
C SER A 42 19.59 4.99 9.59
N GLY A 43 20.07 5.39 8.43
CA GLY A 43 20.78 6.66 8.23
C GLY A 43 19.93 7.92 8.35
N VAL A 44 18.60 7.80 8.38
CA VAL A 44 17.68 8.94 8.55
C VAL A 44 17.55 9.35 10.03
N GLY A 45 17.69 8.40 10.96
CA GLY A 45 17.91 8.64 12.40
C GLY A 45 16.83 9.45 13.12
N ILE A 46 15.53 9.17 12.88
CA ILE A 46 14.43 9.94 13.49
C ILE A 46 13.63 9.13 14.49
N PHE A 47 13.52 7.82 14.27
CA PHE A 47 12.72 6.94 15.10
C PHE A 47 13.63 5.94 15.80
N ASP A 48 14.11 6.31 16.99
CA ASP A 48 14.94 5.43 17.82
C ASP A 48 14.10 4.44 18.65
N ASP A 49 12.77 4.59 18.67
CA ASP A 49 11.87 3.81 19.51
C ASP A 49 10.75 3.11 18.70
N GLU A 50 10.55 1.80 18.92
CA GLU A 50 9.46 1.02 18.32
C GLU A 50 8.07 1.63 18.63
N ILE A 51 7.93 2.29 19.78
CA ILE A 51 6.69 2.94 20.22
C ILE A 51 6.37 4.14 19.33
N GLU A 52 7.36 4.97 19.01
CA GLU A 52 7.17 6.12 18.12
C GLU A 52 6.76 5.67 16.72
N ASN A 53 7.40 4.66 16.18
CA ASN A 53 7.07 4.10 14.87
C ASN A 53 5.62 3.56 14.81
N THR A 54 5.15 2.91 15.88
CA THR A 54 3.78 2.39 15.96
C THR A 54 2.74 3.49 15.99
N THR A 55 3.00 4.60 16.71
CA THR A 55 2.07 5.74 16.80
C THR A 55 1.92 6.44 15.46
N HIS A 56 3.01 6.59 14.72
CA HIS A 56 3.01 7.28 13.42
C HIS A 56 2.32 6.51 12.29
N ARG A 57 2.14 5.18 12.42
CA ARG A 57 1.38 4.36 11.45
C ARG A 57 -0.06 4.86 11.25
N MET A 58 -0.67 5.43 12.29
CA MET A 58 -2.04 5.96 12.24
C MET A 58 -2.13 7.34 11.57
N MET A 59 -1.01 8.01 11.31
CA MET A 59 -0.99 9.34 10.69
C MET A 59 -1.14 9.29 9.17
N ILE A 60 -1.18 8.11 8.57
CA ILE A 60 -1.47 7.96 7.14
C ILE A 60 -2.97 7.94 6.93
N LYS A 61 -3.51 9.05 6.44
CA LYS A 61 -4.94 9.23 6.14
C LYS A 61 -5.36 8.49 4.88
N GLY A 62 -4.50 8.42 3.88
CA GLY A 62 -4.81 7.82 2.59
C GLY A 62 -3.61 7.10 2.00
N ALA A 63 -3.86 5.89 1.51
CA ALA A 63 -2.91 5.11 0.75
C ALA A 63 -3.64 4.35 -0.35
N GLN A 64 -3.01 4.19 -1.49
CA GLN A 64 -3.52 3.34 -2.56
C GLN A 64 -2.91 1.95 -2.44
N LEU A 65 -3.63 0.92 -2.83
CA LEU A 65 -3.00 -0.37 -3.04
C LEU A 65 -2.09 -0.29 -4.27
N PRO A 66 -0.90 -0.89 -4.22
CA PRO A 66 0.07 -0.73 -5.30
C PRO A 66 -0.43 -1.33 -6.61
N ALA A 67 -0.19 -0.61 -7.70
CA ALA A 67 -0.54 -1.03 -9.05
C ALA A 67 0.67 -1.64 -9.78
N SER A 68 0.40 -2.50 -10.75
CA SER A 68 1.41 -2.98 -11.68
C SER A 68 0.83 -3.06 -13.08
N ASN A 69 1.63 -2.69 -14.06
CA ASN A 69 1.26 -2.69 -15.46
C ASN A 69 2.13 -3.65 -16.24
N ILE A 70 1.53 -4.41 -17.13
CA ILE A 70 2.25 -5.25 -18.09
C ILE A 70 2.14 -4.58 -19.44
N ALA A 71 3.29 -4.19 -20.00
CA ALA A 71 3.34 -3.60 -21.33
C ALA A 71 2.94 -4.62 -22.40
N GLU A 72 2.39 -4.13 -23.53
CA GLU A 72 2.14 -4.97 -24.68
C GLU A 72 3.25 -4.82 -25.73
N VAL A 73 3.66 -5.93 -26.32
CA VAL A 73 4.51 -5.97 -27.49
C VAL A 73 3.65 -6.30 -28.70
N ILE A 74 3.63 -5.40 -29.68
CA ILE A 74 2.83 -5.54 -30.88
C ILE A 74 3.69 -6.15 -31.98
N VAL A 75 3.30 -7.34 -32.45
CA VAL A 75 3.93 -8.01 -33.60
C VAL A 75 3.01 -7.91 -34.80
N PRO A 76 3.37 -7.14 -35.85
CA PRO A 76 2.55 -7.03 -37.05
C PRO A 76 2.68 -8.30 -37.90
N PHE A 77 1.56 -8.83 -38.35
CA PHE A 77 1.53 -9.99 -39.24
C PHE A 77 0.40 -9.84 -40.29
N ARG A 78 0.75 -9.67 -41.56
CA ARG A 78 -0.15 -9.64 -42.71
C ARG A 78 -1.43 -8.80 -42.52
N GLY A 79 -1.27 -7.55 -42.05
CA GLY A 79 -2.38 -6.64 -41.81
C GLY A 79 -3.13 -6.85 -40.48
N ARG A 80 -2.68 -7.78 -39.62
CA ARG A 80 -3.17 -7.99 -38.25
C ARG A 80 -2.07 -7.73 -37.25
N GLN A 81 -2.47 -7.36 -36.05
CA GLN A 81 -1.56 -7.18 -34.93
C GLN A 81 -1.73 -8.32 -33.93
N LEU A 82 -0.66 -9.02 -33.64
CA LEU A 82 -0.59 -9.95 -32.53
C LEU A 82 -0.05 -9.20 -31.31
N LYS A 83 -0.80 -9.22 -30.21
CA LYS A 83 -0.40 -8.61 -28.94
C LYS A 83 0.18 -9.68 -28.05
N VAL A 84 1.42 -9.50 -27.63
CA VAL A 84 2.13 -10.38 -26.71
C VAL A 84 2.44 -9.60 -25.43
N ALA A 85 2.44 -10.27 -24.29
CA ALA A 85 2.80 -9.66 -23.01
C ALA A 85 4.28 -9.24 -23.04
N GLY A 86 4.54 -8.02 -22.62
CA GLY A 86 5.86 -7.46 -22.45
C GLY A 86 6.30 -7.40 -20.99
N ASP A 87 7.12 -6.44 -20.64
CA ASP A 87 7.69 -6.29 -19.30
C ASP A 87 6.68 -5.72 -18.30
N ARG A 88 6.77 -6.19 -17.05
CA ARG A 88 6.01 -5.66 -15.92
C ARG A 88 6.68 -4.39 -15.39
N ARG A 89 5.86 -3.37 -15.12
CA ARG A 89 6.28 -2.10 -14.52
C ARG A 89 5.45 -1.83 -13.28
N PHE A 90 6.07 -1.22 -12.30
CA PHE A 90 5.43 -0.82 -11.06
C PHE A 90 5.33 0.71 -11.03
N ASP A 91 4.12 1.21 -10.76
CA ASP A 91 3.87 2.64 -10.71
C ASP A 91 4.34 3.22 -9.37
N PRO A 92 4.70 4.52 -9.34
CA PRO A 92 4.97 5.21 -8.09
C PRO A 92 3.78 5.12 -7.13
N TRP A 93 4.06 5.02 -5.86
CA TRP A 93 3.05 4.90 -4.82
C TRP A 93 2.91 6.20 -4.04
N THR A 94 1.69 6.73 -3.97
CA THR A 94 1.41 8.00 -3.27
C THR A 94 0.61 7.74 -2.02
N ILE A 95 1.05 8.36 -0.92
CA ILE A 95 0.37 8.38 0.37
C ILE A 95 0.00 9.80 0.78
N THR A 96 -1.08 9.94 1.54
CA THR A 96 -1.47 11.19 2.19
C THR A 96 -1.22 11.06 3.68
N VAL A 97 -0.43 11.95 4.21
CA VAL A 97 0.01 11.97 5.61
C VAL A 97 -0.62 13.17 6.31
N VAL A 98 -1.18 12.93 7.49
CA VAL A 98 -1.62 14.01 8.39
C VAL A 98 -0.38 14.54 9.10
N ASN A 99 -0.21 15.86 9.08
CA ASN A 99 0.91 16.48 9.77
C ASN A 99 0.61 16.57 11.28
N ASP A 100 1.57 16.18 12.08
CA ASP A 100 1.51 16.33 13.53
C ASP A 100 2.10 17.71 13.97
N GLY A 101 1.77 18.14 15.18
CA GLY A 101 2.27 19.41 15.70
C GLY A 101 3.80 19.47 15.88
N ASP A 102 4.45 18.32 15.95
CA ASP A 102 5.91 18.19 16.09
C ASP A 102 6.63 18.08 14.74
N PHE A 103 5.91 17.98 13.64
CA PHE A 103 6.44 17.81 12.28
C PHE A 103 7.38 16.60 12.11
N LYS A 104 7.26 15.56 12.95
CA LYS A 104 8.17 14.43 12.96
C LYS A 104 8.18 13.67 11.63
N LEU A 105 6.98 13.32 11.11
CA LEU A 105 6.88 12.60 9.85
C LEU A 105 7.37 13.45 8.67
N ARG A 106 6.99 14.73 8.63
CA ARG A 106 7.49 15.64 7.59
C ARG A 106 9.00 15.71 7.59
N THR A 107 9.58 15.91 8.77
CA THR A 107 11.03 15.94 8.97
C THR A 107 11.69 14.61 8.57
N ALA A 108 11.03 13.46 8.84
CA ALA A 108 11.53 12.16 8.43
C ALA A 108 11.69 12.06 6.91
N PHE A 109 10.68 12.44 6.16
CA PHE A 109 10.74 12.41 4.69
C PHE A 109 11.75 13.42 4.13
N GLU A 110 11.85 14.60 4.69
CA GLU A 110 12.82 15.63 4.28
C GLU A 110 14.27 15.17 4.56
N ARG A 111 14.52 14.56 5.73
CA ARG A 111 15.82 13.96 6.04
C ARG A 111 16.13 12.78 5.14
N TRP A 112 15.15 11.94 4.83
CA TRP A 112 15.36 10.84 3.90
C TRP A 112 15.72 11.32 2.49
N ALA A 113 15.02 12.32 1.98
CA ALA A 113 15.36 12.95 0.71
C ALA A 113 16.78 13.56 0.74
N ASN A 114 17.13 14.25 1.84
CA ASN A 114 18.45 14.82 2.03
C ASN A 114 19.56 13.78 2.24
N TYR A 115 19.22 12.60 2.79
CA TYR A 115 20.15 11.47 2.90
C TYR A 115 20.49 10.87 1.54
N ILE A 116 19.53 10.85 0.62
CA ILE A 116 19.73 10.42 -0.77
C ILE A 116 20.63 11.42 -1.50
N ILE A 117 20.26 12.71 -1.45
CA ILE A 117 21.01 13.80 -2.09
C ILE A 117 20.98 15.01 -1.16
N LYS A 118 22.15 15.42 -0.66
CA LYS A 118 22.26 16.60 0.20
C LYS A 118 22.07 17.87 -0.60
N VAL A 119 21.22 18.75 -0.11
CA VAL A 119 20.94 20.04 -0.74
C VAL A 119 22.15 20.98 -0.69
N SER A 120 23.02 20.86 0.32
CA SER A 120 24.11 21.79 0.56
C SER A 120 25.26 21.69 -0.45
N ASP A 121 25.60 20.48 -0.87
CA ASP A 121 26.79 20.23 -1.70
C ASP A 121 26.53 19.26 -2.87
N GLY A 122 25.29 18.76 -2.99
CA GLY A 122 24.92 17.78 -4.01
C GLY A 122 25.53 16.39 -3.80
N SER A 123 26.25 16.17 -2.69
CA SER A 123 26.73 14.83 -2.33
C SER A 123 25.57 13.96 -1.85
N GLY A 124 25.70 12.67 -1.98
CA GLY A 124 24.63 11.76 -1.55
C GLY A 124 25.12 10.33 -1.35
N THR A 125 24.19 9.48 -0.92
CA THR A 125 24.43 8.07 -0.74
C THR A 125 24.43 7.36 -2.10
N ILE A 126 25.58 6.84 -2.50
CA ILE A 126 25.75 6.19 -3.83
C ILE A 126 25.14 4.79 -3.82
N ASN A 127 25.15 4.12 -2.67
CA ASN A 127 24.69 2.74 -2.55
C ASN A 127 23.17 2.69 -2.34
N PRO A 128 22.39 2.16 -3.30
CA PRO A 128 20.93 2.08 -3.18
C PRO A 128 20.45 1.32 -1.94
N THR A 129 21.19 0.32 -1.49
CA THR A 129 20.81 -0.50 -0.33
C THR A 129 20.76 0.28 0.98
N GLU A 130 21.44 1.42 1.06
CA GLU A 130 21.49 2.26 2.24
C GLU A 130 20.27 3.19 2.38
N TYR A 131 19.67 3.61 1.23
CA TYR A 131 18.52 4.50 1.24
C TYR A 131 17.20 3.81 0.84
N PHE A 132 17.24 2.57 0.35
CA PHE A 132 16.03 1.79 0.11
C PHE A 132 15.42 1.32 1.42
N SER A 133 14.10 1.33 1.44
CA SER A 133 13.33 0.80 2.54
C SER A 133 12.18 -0.09 2.06
N ASN A 134 11.61 -0.88 2.96
CA ASN A 134 10.50 -1.77 2.66
C ASN A 134 9.28 -1.37 3.47
N TRP A 135 8.20 -1.07 2.77
CA TRP A 135 6.96 -0.64 3.39
C TRP A 135 5.87 -1.68 3.21
N THR A 136 4.92 -1.69 4.13
CA THR A 136 3.83 -2.67 4.08
C THR A 136 2.49 -1.99 4.25
N VAL A 137 1.51 -2.37 3.42
CA VAL A 137 0.11 -1.98 3.55
C VAL A 137 -0.71 -3.19 3.95
N ASN A 138 -1.37 -3.10 5.08
CA ASN A 138 -2.27 -4.12 5.59
C ASN A 138 -3.73 -3.68 5.38
N GLN A 139 -4.49 -4.47 4.64
CA GLN A 139 -5.94 -4.33 4.58
C GLN A 139 -6.54 -5.08 5.76
N LEU A 140 -7.28 -4.37 6.59
CA LEU A 140 -7.87 -4.91 7.81
C LEU A 140 -9.32 -5.34 7.60
N GLY A 141 -9.73 -6.36 8.35
CA GLY A 141 -11.11 -6.81 8.45
C GLY A 141 -11.86 -6.16 9.60
N ARG A 142 -13.19 -6.16 9.51
CA ARG A 142 -14.06 -5.58 10.54
C ARG A 142 -14.32 -6.50 11.74
N ALA A 143 -14.34 -7.82 11.51
CA ALA A 143 -14.60 -8.79 12.55
C ALA A 143 -13.37 -8.94 13.44
N ALA A 144 -13.45 -8.57 14.71
CA ALA A 144 -12.47 -8.98 15.68
C ALA A 144 -12.50 -10.52 15.74
N THR A 145 -11.39 -11.15 15.43
CA THR A 145 -11.22 -12.58 15.69
C THR A 145 -11.31 -12.76 17.20
N ASN A 146 -12.19 -13.64 17.65
CA ASN A 146 -12.33 -13.94 19.07
C ASN A 146 -10.98 -14.45 19.61
N LEU A 147 -10.24 -13.58 20.27
CA LEU A 147 -8.98 -13.90 20.96
C LEU A 147 -9.19 -14.80 22.20
N ALA A 148 -10.40 -15.37 22.37
CA ALA A 148 -10.72 -16.29 23.45
C ALA A 148 -9.90 -17.59 23.42
N GLU A 149 -9.30 -17.95 22.27
CA GLU A 149 -8.52 -19.19 22.16
C GLU A 149 -7.05 -19.07 22.56
N THR A 150 -6.48 -17.88 22.71
CA THR A 150 -5.04 -17.73 23.00
C THR A 150 -4.70 -17.16 24.37
N GLY A 151 -5.70 -16.93 25.25
CA GLY A 151 -5.45 -16.52 26.65
C GLY A 151 -4.69 -15.19 26.83
N LYS A 152 -4.50 -14.40 25.80
CA LYS A 152 -3.91 -13.06 25.86
C LYS A 152 -5.01 -12.00 25.81
N SER A 153 -5.41 -11.55 26.97
CA SER A 153 -6.23 -10.36 27.21
C SER A 153 -5.41 -9.10 26.88
N SER A 154 -5.39 -8.67 25.63
CA SER A 154 -4.89 -7.34 25.31
C SER A 154 -5.36 -6.90 23.93
N GLY A 155 -6.36 -6.01 23.90
CA GLY A 155 -6.78 -5.25 22.73
C GLY A 155 -7.41 -6.09 21.59
N ALA A 156 -8.54 -5.65 21.09
CA ALA A 156 -9.15 -6.25 19.90
C ALA A 156 -8.28 -5.91 18.68
N THR A 157 -7.44 -6.85 18.26
CA THR A 157 -6.65 -6.71 17.04
C THR A 157 -7.54 -7.02 15.84
N LEU A 158 -7.65 -6.10 14.91
CA LEU A 158 -8.37 -6.34 13.65
C LEU A 158 -7.59 -7.35 12.80
N PRO A 159 -8.27 -8.36 12.22
CA PRO A 159 -7.60 -9.34 11.39
C PRO A 159 -7.09 -8.71 10.09
N ILE A 160 -5.88 -9.05 9.71
CA ILE A 160 -5.33 -8.67 8.42
C ILE A 160 -5.95 -9.58 7.36
N LEU A 161 -6.69 -8.98 6.41
CA LEU A 161 -7.28 -9.70 5.29
C LEU A 161 -6.25 -9.95 4.18
N ARG A 162 -5.42 -8.97 3.93
CA ARG A 162 -4.38 -9.02 2.91
C ARG A 162 -3.26 -8.04 3.23
N ARG A 163 -2.04 -8.46 2.93
CA ARG A 163 -0.82 -7.66 3.12
C ARG A 163 -0.15 -7.43 1.78
N TYR A 164 0.28 -6.20 1.53
CA TYR A 164 1.10 -5.82 0.39
C TYR A 164 2.43 -5.31 0.91
N SER A 165 3.52 -6.00 0.56
CA SER A 165 4.88 -5.59 0.91
C SER A 165 5.55 -4.96 -0.30
N MET A 166 5.87 -3.69 -0.18
CA MET A 166 6.57 -2.90 -1.19
C MET A 166 8.06 -2.90 -0.90
N LYS A 167 8.84 -3.21 -1.89
CA LYS A 167 10.29 -3.40 -1.78
C LYS A 167 11.06 -2.31 -2.48
N GLY A 168 12.14 -1.86 -1.85
CA GLY A 168 13.04 -0.87 -2.40
C GLY A 168 12.37 0.49 -2.62
N CYS A 169 11.58 0.94 -1.63
CA CYS A 169 10.92 2.24 -1.66
C CYS A 169 11.89 3.38 -1.35
N TRP A 170 11.68 4.51 -2.00
CA TRP A 170 12.38 5.77 -1.69
C TRP A 170 11.53 6.98 -2.12
N PRO A 171 11.57 8.12 -1.40
CA PRO A 171 10.75 9.28 -1.71
C PRO A 171 11.26 9.99 -2.96
N SER A 172 10.39 10.11 -3.96
CA SER A 172 10.66 10.89 -5.17
C SER A 172 10.10 12.30 -5.09
N ALA A 173 9.04 12.52 -4.32
CA ALA A 173 8.45 13.83 -4.11
C ALA A 173 7.77 13.91 -2.75
N VAL A 174 7.94 15.05 -2.09
CA VAL A 174 7.19 15.46 -0.90
C VAL A 174 6.46 16.74 -1.26
N SER A 175 5.12 16.74 -1.18
CA SER A 175 4.32 17.89 -1.62
C SER A 175 4.52 19.10 -0.71
N ALA A 176 4.22 20.30 -1.26
CA ALA A 176 4.05 21.49 -0.45
C ALA A 176 2.82 21.38 0.45
N ILE A 177 2.81 22.16 1.53
CA ILE A 177 1.66 22.40 2.39
C ILE A 177 1.26 23.86 2.18
N ASP A 178 0.00 24.08 1.81
CA ASP A 178 -0.54 25.42 1.65
C ASP A 178 -0.93 26.00 3.01
N LEU A 179 -0.32 27.12 3.37
CA LEU A 179 -0.61 27.85 4.60
C LEU A 179 -1.47 29.08 4.30
N ASN A 180 -2.66 29.16 4.91
CA ASN A 180 -3.59 30.25 4.69
C ASN A 180 -4.30 30.60 6.00
N TYR A 181 -4.32 31.87 6.36
CA TYR A 181 -5.02 32.38 7.54
C TYR A 181 -6.54 32.20 7.50
N ASP A 182 -7.12 32.10 6.30
CA ASP A 182 -8.57 31.92 6.13
C ASP A 182 -9.01 30.46 6.36
N THR A 183 -8.05 29.52 6.46
CA THR A 183 -8.32 28.11 6.68
C THR A 183 -8.42 27.84 8.17
N GLN A 184 -9.65 27.71 8.67
CA GLN A 184 -9.94 27.39 10.07
C GLN A 184 -10.44 25.95 10.19
N ASP A 185 -10.19 25.31 11.34
CA ASP A 185 -10.69 23.97 11.68
C ASP A 185 -10.25 22.83 10.71
N THR A 186 -9.14 23.00 10.03
CA THR A 186 -8.54 21.96 9.17
C THR A 186 -7.16 21.58 9.66
N ILE A 187 -6.88 20.28 9.61
CA ILE A 187 -5.56 19.73 9.92
C ILE A 187 -4.73 19.70 8.65
N GLU A 188 -3.47 20.06 8.77
CA GLU A 188 -2.53 20.04 7.65
C GLU A 188 -2.29 18.61 7.16
N GLU A 189 -2.25 18.45 5.84
CA GLU A 189 -1.97 17.20 5.17
C GLU A 189 -0.94 17.45 4.06
N PHE A 190 -0.10 16.44 3.82
CA PHE A 190 0.82 16.48 2.71
C PHE A 190 0.87 15.11 2.02
N GLN A 191 1.28 15.11 0.77
CA GLN A 191 1.43 13.90 -0.01
C GLN A 191 2.90 13.56 -0.18
N VAL A 192 3.20 12.27 -0.11
CA VAL A 192 4.52 11.74 -0.42
C VAL A 192 4.38 10.71 -1.53
N THR A 193 5.15 10.89 -2.58
CA THR A 193 5.25 9.92 -3.67
C THR A 193 6.53 9.12 -3.51
N LEU A 194 6.37 7.82 -3.35
CA LEU A 194 7.45 6.85 -3.23
C LEU A 194 7.63 6.09 -4.54
N GLN A 195 8.86 5.95 -4.99
CA GLN A 195 9.20 4.98 -6.04
C GLN A 195 9.29 3.60 -5.41
N VAL A 196 8.82 2.59 -6.11
CA VAL A 196 8.76 1.20 -5.64
C VAL A 196 9.40 0.31 -6.70
N GLN A 197 10.35 -0.53 -6.31
CA GLN A 197 11.01 -1.44 -7.25
C GLN A 197 10.07 -2.57 -7.66
N TRP A 198 9.43 -3.22 -6.68
CA TRP A 198 8.36 -4.22 -6.87
C TRP A 198 7.55 -4.37 -5.59
N TRP A 199 6.45 -5.09 -5.68
CA TRP A 199 5.65 -5.43 -4.52
C TRP A 199 5.16 -6.88 -4.58
N GLU A 200 4.89 -7.43 -3.43
CA GLU A 200 4.37 -8.77 -3.23
C GLU A 200 3.11 -8.72 -2.38
N ALA A 201 2.13 -9.56 -2.72
CA ALA A 201 0.90 -9.69 -1.94
C ALA A 201 0.90 -11.00 -1.16
N TYR A 202 0.47 -10.95 0.09
CA TYR A 202 0.35 -12.09 0.99
C TYR A 202 -1.09 -12.21 1.47
N ASP A 203 -1.57 -13.46 1.60
CA ASP A 203 -2.85 -13.76 2.22
C ASP A 203 -2.80 -13.60 3.75
N ALA A 204 -4.00 -13.62 4.38
CA ALA A 204 -4.17 -13.55 5.83
C ALA A 204 -3.35 -14.60 6.60
N SER A 205 -3.10 -15.76 6.02
CA SER A 205 -2.30 -16.85 6.62
C SER A 205 -0.79 -16.61 6.58
N ASN A 206 -0.32 -15.56 5.86
CA ASN A 206 1.10 -15.25 5.65
C ASN A 206 1.93 -16.44 5.09
N THR A 207 1.27 -17.39 4.47
CA THR A 207 1.86 -18.64 3.95
C THR A 207 2.25 -18.51 2.47
N GLY A 208 3.15 -17.59 2.17
CA GLY A 208 3.73 -17.42 0.84
C GLY A 208 3.20 -16.22 0.06
N SER A 209 4.00 -15.73 -0.87
CA SER A 209 3.60 -14.69 -1.81
C SER A 209 2.52 -15.22 -2.75
N VAL A 210 1.45 -14.47 -2.93
CA VAL A 210 0.34 -14.81 -3.86
C VAL A 210 0.61 -14.24 -5.26
N VAL A 211 1.61 -13.34 -5.38
CA VAL A 211 2.03 -12.71 -6.64
C VAL A 211 3.54 -12.65 -6.70
#